data_4e5cbf8dfaea938772b167c817232dfb
#
_entry.id   4e5cbf8dfaea938772b167c817232dfb
#
_cell.length_a   1.000
_cell.length_b   1.000
_cell.length_c   1.000
_cell.angle_alpha   90.00
_cell.angle_beta   90.00
_cell.angle_gamma   90.00
#
_symmetry.space_group_name_H-M   'P 1'
#
loop_
_entity.id
_entity.type
_entity.pdbx_description
1 polymer ?
#
loop_
_entity_poly.entity_id
_entity_poly.type
_entity_poly.pdbx_seq_one_letter_code
_entity_poly.pdbx_strand_id
1 'polypeptide(L)'
;LGASGFMLLNSAKTVKSEAKEAVEIVGGLKDKVTSGDFSTLPDDAKKIDELCDNMKAETSSPLWTAASFIPVYGSDINAARTMIDALSDVSSNALVPMADNLSQATPGKLFQDGTINVSALQAVADSLSDSSKVFKSANEKIQGIGDTHISQVTELVDKAKDGFATLNGAVDAAEKVAPVLPQMLGANGQTRNYLVYAMNNVEIRACGGFGGSQGLISVTDGQMSIGEFVPCIARSKDGAVESVDEEDETLFGDHSNLYISGNTYSPDWPRNSQRVAALWKSEYGQDVDGVIGIDPVFLQYLLGLVGNVSLPDGTVVDGTNAAKVLMHDVYWNYPVEESDGI
;
A
#
# COMPACT_ATOMS: atom_id res chain seq x y z
N LEU A 1 -52.94 -10.81 14.68
CA LEU A 1 -51.67 -10.78 15.44
C LEU A 1 -50.84 -12.03 15.24
N GLY A 2 -51.39 -13.26 15.24
CA GLY A 2 -50.63 -14.51 15.08
C GLY A 2 -49.94 -14.66 13.70
N ALA A 3 -50.67 -14.40 12.60
CA ALA A 3 -50.14 -14.54 11.24
C ALA A 3 -49.03 -13.51 10.95
N SER A 4 -49.23 -12.25 11.34
CA SER A 4 -48.22 -11.17 11.13
C SER A 4 -46.97 -11.40 11.98
N GLY A 5 -47.09 -11.89 13.23
CA GLY A 5 -45.96 -12.26 14.07
C GLY A 5 -45.19 -13.45 13.47
N PHE A 6 -45.87 -14.45 12.93
CA PHE A 6 -45.22 -15.58 12.26
C PHE A 6 -44.46 -15.15 10.98
N MET A 7 -45.06 -14.25 10.17
CA MET A 7 -44.42 -13.69 8.97
C MET A 7 -43.15 -12.90 9.35
N LEU A 8 -43.21 -12.05 10.40
CA LEU A 8 -42.05 -11.29 10.85
C LEU A 8 -40.91 -12.21 11.36
N LEU A 9 -41.27 -13.28 12.10
CA LEU A 9 -40.29 -14.27 12.51
C LEU A 9 -39.61 -15.00 11.36
N ASN A 10 -40.35 -15.34 10.30
CA ASN A 10 -39.77 -15.98 9.13
C ASN A 10 -38.87 -15.01 8.37
N SER A 11 -39.33 -13.77 8.16
CA SER A 11 -38.50 -12.73 7.54
C SER A 11 -37.22 -12.47 8.34
N ALA A 12 -37.30 -12.40 9.67
CA ALA A 12 -36.11 -12.26 10.53
C ALA A 12 -35.15 -13.46 10.43
N LYS A 13 -35.66 -14.69 10.22
CA LYS A 13 -34.81 -15.87 9.96
C LYS A 13 -34.10 -15.80 8.61
N THR A 14 -34.79 -15.34 7.58
CA THR A 14 -34.19 -15.10 6.25
C THR A 14 -33.05 -14.08 6.36
N VAL A 15 -33.32 -12.92 6.93
CA VAL A 15 -32.30 -11.87 7.17
C VAL A 15 -31.10 -12.42 7.95
N LYS A 16 -31.34 -13.19 9.02
CA LYS A 16 -30.26 -13.82 9.78
C LYS A 16 -29.43 -14.79 8.96
N SER A 17 -30.06 -15.58 8.08
CA SER A 17 -29.36 -16.55 7.22
C SER A 17 -28.49 -15.84 6.19
N GLU A 18 -29.02 -14.82 5.54
CA GLU A 18 -28.30 -14.02 4.56
C GLU A 18 -27.16 -13.22 5.17
N ALA A 19 -27.38 -12.63 6.35
CA ALA A 19 -26.31 -11.96 7.12
C ALA A 19 -25.19 -12.93 7.50
N LYS A 20 -25.52 -14.17 7.86
CA LYS A 20 -24.49 -15.18 8.18
C LYS A 20 -23.67 -15.54 6.93
N GLU A 21 -24.32 -15.75 5.78
CA GLU A 21 -23.65 -16.04 4.52
C GLU A 21 -22.75 -14.88 4.10
N ALA A 22 -23.21 -13.63 4.19
CA ALA A 22 -22.42 -12.44 3.90
C ALA A 22 -21.16 -12.35 4.81
N VAL A 23 -21.31 -12.61 6.10
CA VAL A 23 -20.16 -12.60 7.06
C VAL A 23 -19.15 -13.69 6.74
N GLU A 24 -19.59 -14.88 6.31
CA GLU A 24 -18.69 -15.97 5.89
C GLU A 24 -17.86 -15.55 4.65
N ILE A 25 -18.49 -14.91 3.66
CA ILE A 25 -17.79 -14.42 2.47
C ILE A 25 -16.81 -13.31 2.86
N VAL A 26 -17.22 -12.32 3.66
CA VAL A 26 -16.36 -11.23 4.15
C VAL A 26 -15.15 -11.78 4.90
N GLY A 27 -15.34 -12.83 5.72
CA GLY A 27 -14.25 -13.50 6.41
C GLY A 27 -13.16 -14.02 5.46
N GLY A 28 -13.55 -14.53 4.30
CA GLY A 28 -12.61 -15.00 3.27
C GLY A 28 -11.90 -13.90 2.49
N LEU A 29 -12.48 -12.69 2.41
CA LEU A 29 -11.87 -11.57 1.65
C LEU A 29 -10.52 -11.15 2.22
N LYS A 30 -10.37 -11.16 3.55
CA LYS A 30 -9.11 -10.79 4.22
C LYS A 30 -7.93 -11.64 3.74
N ASP A 31 -8.11 -12.94 3.66
CA ASP A 31 -7.05 -13.87 3.25
C ASP A 31 -6.70 -13.65 1.77
N LYS A 32 -7.70 -13.42 0.89
CA LYS A 32 -7.50 -13.11 -0.52
C LYS A 32 -6.73 -11.81 -0.71
N VAL A 33 -7.10 -10.75 0.00
CA VAL A 33 -6.39 -9.46 -0.05
C VAL A 33 -4.95 -9.59 0.45
N THR A 34 -4.74 -10.34 1.53
CA THR A 34 -3.40 -10.53 2.12
C THR A 34 -2.49 -11.35 1.19
N SER A 35 -3.05 -12.32 0.47
CA SER A 35 -2.30 -13.15 -0.49
C SER A 35 -2.11 -12.48 -1.86
N GLY A 36 -2.77 -11.35 -2.13
CA GLY A 36 -2.77 -10.68 -3.44
C GLY A 36 -3.59 -11.41 -4.51
N ASP A 37 -4.43 -12.37 -4.12
CA ASP A 37 -5.35 -13.05 -5.05
C ASP A 37 -6.67 -12.28 -5.15
N PHE A 38 -6.70 -11.33 -6.06
CA PHE A 38 -7.87 -10.50 -6.32
C PHE A 38 -8.81 -11.07 -7.40
N SER A 39 -8.56 -12.26 -7.92
CA SER A 39 -9.26 -12.81 -9.08
C SER A 39 -10.75 -13.04 -8.86
N THR A 40 -11.16 -13.43 -7.65
CA THR A 40 -12.55 -13.72 -7.29
C THR A 40 -13.22 -12.60 -6.49
N LEU A 41 -12.51 -11.53 -6.15
CA LEU A 41 -13.08 -10.41 -5.38
C LEU A 41 -14.36 -9.81 -6.00
N PRO A 42 -14.45 -9.61 -7.33
CA PRO A 42 -15.66 -9.07 -7.94
C PRO A 42 -16.89 -9.95 -7.73
N ASP A 43 -16.73 -11.27 -7.81
CA ASP A 43 -17.84 -12.21 -7.64
C ASP A 43 -18.28 -12.27 -6.17
N ASP A 44 -17.31 -12.30 -5.24
CA ASP A 44 -17.57 -12.26 -3.80
C ASP A 44 -18.28 -10.94 -3.41
N ALA A 45 -17.81 -9.80 -3.92
CA ALA A 45 -18.42 -8.49 -3.64
C ALA A 45 -19.86 -8.40 -4.16
N LYS A 46 -20.12 -8.86 -5.39
CA LYS A 46 -21.49 -8.93 -5.98
C LYS A 46 -22.39 -9.86 -5.17
N LYS A 47 -21.88 -10.99 -4.69
CA LYS A 47 -22.65 -11.90 -3.85
C LYS A 47 -23.02 -11.27 -2.50
N ILE A 48 -22.09 -10.54 -1.89
CA ILE A 48 -22.37 -9.77 -0.66
C ILE A 48 -23.44 -8.72 -0.95
N ASP A 49 -23.34 -8.01 -2.08
CA ASP A 49 -24.29 -6.98 -2.47
C ASP A 49 -25.70 -7.54 -2.67
N GLU A 50 -25.84 -8.65 -3.40
CA GLU A 50 -27.11 -9.37 -3.54
C GLU A 50 -27.74 -9.75 -2.19
N LEU A 51 -26.92 -10.26 -1.25
CA LEU A 51 -27.40 -10.62 0.09
C LEU A 51 -27.84 -9.37 0.87
N CYS A 52 -27.09 -8.28 0.78
CA CYS A 52 -27.44 -7.01 1.43
C CYS A 52 -28.76 -6.43 0.87
N ASP A 53 -28.93 -6.46 -0.46
CA ASP A 53 -30.13 -5.98 -1.11
C ASP A 53 -31.37 -6.83 -0.76
N ASN A 54 -31.22 -8.15 -0.67
CA ASN A 54 -32.30 -9.03 -0.22
C ASN A 54 -32.69 -8.70 1.23
N MET A 55 -31.71 -8.56 2.14
CA MET A 55 -31.97 -8.17 3.53
C MET A 55 -32.65 -6.80 3.62
N LYS A 56 -32.24 -5.83 2.79
CA LYS A 56 -32.85 -4.51 2.72
C LYS A 56 -34.29 -4.56 2.20
N ALA A 57 -34.56 -5.34 1.16
CA ALA A 57 -35.92 -5.56 0.63
C ALA A 57 -36.85 -6.16 1.71
N GLU A 58 -36.40 -7.18 2.45
CA GLU A 58 -37.14 -7.79 3.54
C GLU A 58 -37.45 -6.79 4.66
N THR A 59 -36.42 -6.05 5.13
CA THR A 59 -36.55 -5.13 6.28
C THR A 59 -37.23 -3.82 5.92
N SER A 60 -37.37 -3.49 4.63
CA SER A 60 -38.14 -2.33 4.13
C SER A 60 -39.64 -2.62 3.99
N SER A 61 -40.08 -3.86 4.20
CA SER A 61 -41.47 -4.25 4.07
C SER A 61 -42.39 -3.52 5.09
N PRO A 62 -43.67 -3.35 4.77
CA PRO A 62 -44.66 -2.73 5.67
C PRO A 62 -44.72 -3.39 7.04
N LEU A 63 -44.43 -4.68 7.09
CA LEU A 63 -44.43 -5.46 8.34
C LEU A 63 -43.28 -5.03 9.29
N TRP A 64 -42.08 -4.86 8.79
CA TRP A 64 -40.93 -4.36 9.53
C TRP A 64 -41.14 -2.89 9.94
N THR A 65 -41.72 -2.07 9.03
CA THR A 65 -42.07 -0.70 9.34
C THR A 65 -43.11 -0.61 10.46
N ALA A 66 -44.15 -1.45 10.46
CA ALA A 66 -45.10 -1.51 11.57
C ALA A 66 -44.48 -2.00 12.87
N ALA A 67 -43.54 -2.96 12.79
CA ALA A 67 -42.84 -3.48 13.96
C ALA A 67 -41.91 -2.44 14.60
N SER A 68 -41.37 -1.50 13.84
CA SER A 68 -40.51 -0.42 14.38
C SER A 68 -41.23 0.56 15.31
N PHE A 69 -42.56 0.57 15.34
CA PHE A 69 -43.37 1.36 16.28
C PHE A 69 -43.77 0.60 17.56
N ILE A 70 -43.36 -0.65 17.73
CA ILE A 70 -43.65 -1.41 18.94
C ILE A 70 -42.88 -0.75 20.11
N PRO A 71 -43.56 -0.37 21.20
CA PRO A 71 -42.89 0.19 22.37
C PRO A 71 -41.79 -0.72 22.90
N VAL A 72 -40.65 -0.14 23.26
CA VAL A 72 -39.42 -0.82 23.75
C VAL A 72 -38.66 -1.53 22.61
N TYR A 73 -39.27 -2.44 21.86
CA TYR A 73 -38.61 -3.27 20.86
C TYR A 73 -38.47 -2.63 19.50
N GLY A 74 -39.14 -1.48 19.25
CA GLY A 74 -39.03 -0.76 18.01
C GLY A 74 -37.64 -0.19 17.76
N SER A 75 -36.89 0.14 18.82
CA SER A 75 -35.49 0.54 18.72
C SER A 75 -34.60 -0.58 18.15
N ASP A 76 -34.80 -1.83 18.56
CA ASP A 76 -34.07 -2.99 18.04
C ASP A 76 -34.35 -3.23 16.56
N ILE A 77 -35.61 -3.06 16.14
CA ILE A 77 -36.00 -3.16 14.71
C ILE A 77 -35.34 -2.05 13.89
N ASN A 78 -35.33 -0.83 14.41
CA ASN A 78 -34.67 0.31 13.73
C ASN A 78 -33.15 0.13 13.70
N ALA A 79 -32.55 -0.38 14.76
CA ALA A 79 -31.12 -0.69 14.78
C ALA A 79 -30.76 -1.72 13.69
N ALA A 80 -31.52 -2.81 13.57
CA ALA A 80 -31.31 -3.82 12.53
C ALA A 80 -31.46 -3.22 11.11
N ARG A 81 -32.48 -2.40 10.87
CA ARG A 81 -32.68 -1.72 9.57
C ARG A 81 -31.54 -0.77 9.27
N THR A 82 -31.09 0.03 10.23
CA THR A 82 -29.96 0.96 10.05
C THR A 82 -28.66 0.21 9.72
N MET A 83 -28.39 -0.91 10.37
CA MET A 83 -27.24 -1.75 10.04
C MET A 83 -27.30 -2.31 8.63
N ILE A 84 -28.45 -2.81 8.21
CA ILE A 84 -28.65 -3.38 6.86
C ILE A 84 -28.56 -2.28 5.80
N ASP A 85 -29.15 -1.12 6.02
CA ASP A 85 -29.04 0.03 5.11
C ASP A 85 -27.58 0.49 4.94
N ALA A 86 -26.83 0.56 6.03
CA ALA A 86 -25.42 0.91 5.98
C ALA A 86 -24.58 -0.15 5.25
N LEU A 87 -24.86 -1.44 5.45
CA LEU A 87 -24.19 -2.54 4.78
C LEU A 87 -24.51 -2.55 3.27
N SER A 88 -25.79 -2.35 2.87
CA SER A 88 -26.19 -2.24 1.47
C SER A 88 -25.52 -1.02 0.80
N ASP A 89 -25.48 0.13 1.45
CA ASP A 89 -24.78 1.31 0.94
C ASP A 89 -23.28 1.03 0.71
N VAL A 90 -22.61 0.34 1.65
CA VAL A 90 -21.20 -0.01 1.54
C VAL A 90 -20.96 -1.08 0.49
N SER A 91 -21.79 -2.12 0.40
CA SER A 91 -21.62 -3.18 -0.59
C SER A 91 -21.73 -2.65 -2.01
N SER A 92 -22.79 -1.90 -2.31
CA SER A 92 -23.06 -1.40 -3.66
C SER A 92 -22.12 -0.26 -4.08
N ASN A 93 -21.82 0.70 -3.18
CA ASN A 93 -21.16 1.95 -3.54
C ASN A 93 -19.67 1.99 -3.16
N ALA A 94 -19.18 0.99 -2.42
CA ALA A 94 -17.78 0.91 -2.04
C ALA A 94 -17.17 -0.46 -2.39
N LEU A 95 -17.73 -1.57 -1.89
CA LEU A 95 -17.11 -2.89 -2.00
C LEU A 95 -17.06 -3.39 -3.45
N VAL A 96 -18.18 -3.31 -4.18
CA VAL A 96 -18.25 -3.77 -5.59
C VAL A 96 -17.28 -2.96 -6.47
N PRO A 97 -17.30 -1.62 -6.50
CA PRO A 97 -16.35 -0.84 -7.29
C PRO A 97 -14.88 -1.07 -6.90
N MET A 98 -14.58 -1.21 -5.60
CA MET A 98 -13.23 -1.54 -5.13
C MET A 98 -12.77 -2.90 -5.62
N ALA A 99 -13.61 -3.92 -5.51
CA ALA A 99 -13.27 -5.27 -5.94
C ALA A 99 -13.02 -5.34 -7.45
N ASP A 100 -13.84 -4.66 -8.26
CA ASP A 100 -13.66 -4.58 -9.70
C ASP A 100 -12.31 -3.93 -10.05
N ASN A 101 -11.94 -2.79 -9.43
CA ASN A 101 -10.68 -2.12 -9.66
C ASN A 101 -9.48 -2.92 -9.15
N LEU A 102 -9.55 -3.52 -7.96
CA LEU A 102 -8.49 -4.37 -7.42
C LEU A 102 -8.25 -5.59 -8.31
N SER A 103 -9.28 -6.16 -8.93
CA SER A 103 -9.13 -7.27 -9.87
C SER A 103 -8.31 -6.91 -11.13
N GLN A 104 -8.19 -5.62 -11.45
CA GLN A 104 -7.32 -5.13 -12.52
C GLN A 104 -5.89 -4.84 -12.03
N ALA A 105 -5.68 -4.80 -10.71
CA ALA A 105 -4.40 -4.55 -10.07
C ALA A 105 -3.68 -5.84 -9.62
N THR A 106 -3.99 -6.97 -10.24
CA THR A 106 -3.25 -8.22 -9.99
C THR A 106 -1.82 -8.12 -10.52
N PRO A 107 -0.83 -8.80 -9.92
CA PRO A 107 0.58 -8.72 -10.35
C PRO A 107 0.79 -8.88 -11.86
N GLY A 108 0.11 -9.85 -12.49
CA GLY A 108 0.22 -10.09 -13.94
C GLY A 108 -0.46 -9.03 -14.82
N LYS A 109 -1.35 -8.20 -14.27
CA LYS A 109 -1.98 -7.07 -14.99
C LYS A 109 -1.30 -5.75 -14.66
N LEU A 110 -0.72 -5.64 -13.45
CA LEU A 110 0.04 -4.47 -13.05
C LEU A 110 1.39 -4.37 -13.74
N PHE A 111 2.03 -5.51 -14.00
CA PHE A 111 3.36 -5.52 -14.62
C PHE A 111 3.33 -6.30 -15.93
N GLN A 112 3.44 -5.59 -17.04
CA GLN A 112 3.45 -6.16 -18.40
C GLN A 112 4.56 -5.52 -19.23
N ASP A 113 5.35 -6.33 -19.91
CA ASP A 113 6.40 -5.88 -20.85
C ASP A 113 7.36 -4.83 -20.25
N GLY A 114 7.72 -4.98 -18.98
CA GLY A 114 8.61 -4.05 -18.27
C GLY A 114 7.96 -2.73 -17.84
N THR A 115 6.64 -2.61 -17.97
CA THR A 115 5.89 -1.40 -17.64
C THR A 115 4.89 -1.69 -16.51
N ILE A 116 4.78 -0.77 -15.56
CA ILE A 116 3.76 -0.80 -14.51
C ILE A 116 2.50 -0.09 -15.01
N ASN A 117 1.36 -0.73 -14.92
CA ASN A 117 0.06 -0.18 -15.31
C ASN A 117 -0.40 0.90 -14.29
N VAL A 118 0.08 2.12 -14.48
CA VAL A 118 -0.24 3.27 -13.62
C VAL A 118 -1.74 3.60 -13.64
N SER A 119 -2.40 3.40 -14.77
CA SER A 119 -3.86 3.65 -14.88
C SER A 119 -4.66 2.71 -13.98
N ALA A 120 -4.25 1.45 -13.84
CA ALA A 120 -4.90 0.52 -12.90
C ALA A 120 -4.68 0.95 -11.45
N LEU A 121 -3.48 1.42 -11.10
CA LEU A 121 -3.20 1.95 -9.75
C LEU A 121 -3.98 3.23 -9.46
N GLN A 122 -4.12 4.12 -10.46
CA GLN A 122 -4.94 5.32 -10.34
C GLN A 122 -6.41 4.97 -10.11
N ALA A 123 -6.96 4.01 -10.87
CA ALA A 123 -8.34 3.55 -10.69
C ALA A 123 -8.59 2.96 -9.29
N VAL A 124 -7.61 2.23 -8.74
CA VAL A 124 -7.69 1.75 -7.35
C VAL A 124 -7.65 2.90 -6.36
N ALA A 125 -6.79 3.88 -6.55
CA ALA A 125 -6.68 5.05 -5.68
C ALA A 125 -7.97 5.89 -5.70
N ASP A 126 -8.54 6.15 -6.88
CA ASP A 126 -9.79 6.89 -7.05
C ASP A 126 -10.96 6.14 -6.40
N SER A 127 -11.05 4.83 -6.63
CA SER A 127 -12.07 3.98 -6.02
C SER A 127 -11.98 3.95 -4.50
N LEU A 128 -10.77 3.95 -3.95
CA LEU A 128 -10.55 4.02 -2.51
C LEU A 128 -11.00 5.36 -1.93
N SER A 129 -10.70 6.46 -2.61
CA SER A 129 -11.14 7.81 -2.21
C SER A 129 -12.66 7.95 -2.22
N ASP A 130 -13.34 7.42 -3.22
CA ASP A 130 -14.80 7.43 -3.27
C ASP A 130 -15.41 6.50 -2.23
N SER A 131 -14.83 5.32 -2.03
CA SER A 131 -15.25 4.36 -1.01
C SER A 131 -15.09 4.92 0.40
N SER A 132 -14.05 5.70 0.67
CA SER A 132 -13.80 6.36 1.97
C SER A 132 -15.01 7.19 2.41
N LYS A 133 -15.62 7.95 1.50
CA LYS A 133 -16.83 8.76 1.79
C LYS A 133 -18.02 7.88 2.17
N VAL A 134 -18.18 6.75 1.49
CA VAL A 134 -19.26 5.79 1.78
C VAL A 134 -19.06 5.13 3.13
N PHE A 135 -17.84 4.65 3.42
CA PHE A 135 -17.50 4.06 4.71
C PHE A 135 -17.69 5.02 5.87
N LYS A 136 -17.29 6.28 5.70
CA LYS A 136 -17.49 7.33 6.71
C LYS A 136 -18.95 7.57 7.00
N SER A 137 -19.77 7.72 5.96
CA SER A 137 -21.22 7.89 6.11
C SER A 137 -21.87 6.68 6.79
N ALA A 138 -21.48 5.47 6.41
CA ALA A 138 -21.98 4.24 7.02
C ALA A 138 -21.56 4.14 8.50
N ASN A 139 -20.29 4.46 8.81
CA ASN A 139 -19.82 4.47 10.19
C ASN A 139 -20.60 5.48 11.04
N GLU A 140 -20.86 6.69 10.55
CA GLU A 140 -21.69 7.69 11.26
C GLU A 140 -23.09 7.17 11.55
N LYS A 141 -23.76 6.52 10.59
CA LYS A 141 -25.08 5.88 10.78
C LYS A 141 -25.02 4.79 11.85
N ILE A 142 -24.01 3.92 11.82
CA ILE A 142 -23.85 2.80 12.78
C ILE A 142 -23.55 3.32 14.18
N GLN A 143 -22.63 4.30 14.33
CA GLN A 143 -22.31 4.90 15.63
C GLN A 143 -23.51 5.64 16.22
N GLY A 144 -24.41 6.18 15.38
CA GLY A 144 -25.64 6.86 15.78
C GLY A 144 -26.76 5.92 16.28
N ILE A 145 -26.59 4.59 16.20
CA ILE A 145 -27.58 3.64 16.75
C ILE A 145 -27.62 3.79 18.28
N GLY A 146 -28.81 4.13 18.80
CA GLY A 146 -29.08 4.28 20.23
C GLY A 146 -29.27 2.95 20.95
N ASP A 147 -29.87 3.01 22.14
CA ASP A 147 -30.08 1.83 23.01
C ASP A 147 -31.00 0.79 22.38
N THR A 148 -30.63 -0.46 22.54
CA THR A 148 -31.38 -1.66 22.16
C THR A 148 -31.69 -2.51 23.39
N HIS A 149 -32.72 -3.34 23.32
CA HIS A 149 -33.27 -4.07 24.47
C HIS A 149 -33.17 -5.59 24.29
N ILE A 150 -33.01 -6.07 23.06
CA ILE A 150 -32.80 -7.51 22.78
C ILE A 150 -31.29 -7.75 22.79
N SER A 151 -30.82 -8.58 23.74
CA SER A 151 -29.39 -8.81 23.96
C SER A 151 -28.61 -9.21 22.69
N GLN A 152 -29.22 -10.03 21.84
CA GLN A 152 -28.61 -10.42 20.55
C GLN A 152 -28.47 -9.25 19.59
N VAL A 153 -29.39 -8.27 19.59
CA VAL A 153 -29.33 -7.07 18.78
C VAL A 153 -28.27 -6.14 19.33
N THR A 154 -28.23 -5.96 20.65
CA THR A 154 -27.21 -5.15 21.32
C THR A 154 -25.79 -5.64 20.98
N GLU A 155 -25.56 -6.95 21.09
CA GLU A 155 -24.26 -7.55 20.74
C GLU A 155 -23.88 -7.33 19.27
N LEU A 156 -24.86 -7.42 18.36
CA LEU A 156 -24.60 -7.15 16.93
C LEU A 156 -24.32 -5.67 16.66
N VAL A 157 -25.02 -4.76 17.33
CA VAL A 157 -24.77 -3.31 17.22
C VAL A 157 -23.38 -2.96 17.73
N ASP A 158 -22.96 -3.50 18.86
CA ASP A 158 -21.63 -3.26 19.43
C ASP A 158 -20.54 -3.76 18.48
N LYS A 159 -20.67 -4.99 17.96
CA LYS A 159 -19.76 -5.54 16.95
C LYS A 159 -19.74 -4.72 15.67
N ALA A 160 -20.88 -4.21 15.21
CA ALA A 160 -20.95 -3.37 14.03
C ALA A 160 -20.24 -2.03 14.28
N LYS A 161 -20.45 -1.39 15.45
CA LYS A 161 -19.75 -0.15 15.81
C LYS A 161 -18.24 -0.32 15.81
N ASP A 162 -17.74 -1.36 16.44
CA ASP A 162 -16.30 -1.66 16.51
C ASP A 162 -15.74 -1.98 15.11
N GLY A 163 -16.45 -2.81 14.33
CA GLY A 163 -16.06 -3.21 12.99
C GLY A 163 -16.00 -2.02 12.02
N PHE A 164 -17.04 -1.20 12.00
CA PHE A 164 -17.08 -0.01 11.13
C PHE A 164 -16.06 1.06 11.53
N ALA A 165 -15.81 1.26 12.83
CA ALA A 165 -14.76 2.17 13.29
C ALA A 165 -13.36 1.69 12.84
N THR A 166 -13.09 0.39 12.94
CA THR A 166 -11.83 -0.21 12.49
C THR A 166 -11.65 -0.10 10.97
N LEU A 167 -12.69 -0.42 10.20
CA LEU A 167 -12.67 -0.32 8.74
C LEU A 167 -12.49 1.12 8.27
N ASN A 168 -13.22 2.07 8.88
CA ASN A 168 -13.07 3.49 8.55
C ASN A 168 -11.64 3.97 8.78
N GLY A 169 -11.01 3.60 9.90
CA GLY A 169 -9.62 3.93 10.17
C GLY A 169 -8.64 3.35 9.15
N ALA A 170 -8.86 2.11 8.71
CA ALA A 170 -8.03 1.46 7.69
C ALA A 170 -8.19 2.12 6.32
N VAL A 171 -9.42 2.44 5.92
CA VAL A 171 -9.71 3.11 4.65
C VAL A 171 -9.13 4.53 4.64
N ASP A 172 -9.28 5.29 5.72
CA ASP A 172 -8.70 6.64 5.87
C ASP A 172 -7.16 6.61 5.77
N ALA A 173 -6.52 5.59 6.31
CA ALA A 173 -5.07 5.42 6.20
C ALA A 173 -4.64 5.08 4.77
N ALA A 174 -5.37 4.18 4.11
CA ALA A 174 -5.09 3.76 2.74
C ALA A 174 -5.35 4.90 1.74
N GLU A 175 -6.41 5.70 1.91
CA GLU A 175 -6.72 6.87 1.07
C GLU A 175 -5.57 7.89 1.03
N LYS A 176 -4.83 8.04 2.12
CA LYS A 176 -3.68 8.97 2.17
C LYS A 176 -2.47 8.47 1.39
N VAL A 177 -2.30 7.17 1.26
CA VAL A 177 -1.13 6.55 0.63
C VAL A 177 -1.38 6.19 -0.83
N ALA A 178 -2.57 5.68 -1.15
CA ALA A 178 -2.88 5.17 -2.48
C ALA A 178 -2.63 6.16 -3.63
N PRO A 179 -2.97 7.47 -3.53
CA PRO A 179 -2.72 8.44 -4.59
C PRO A 179 -1.24 8.75 -4.82
N VAL A 180 -0.38 8.42 -3.86
CA VAL A 180 1.06 8.67 -3.97
C VAL A 180 1.73 7.73 -4.98
N LEU A 181 1.30 6.46 -5.02
CA LEU A 181 1.91 5.45 -5.90
C LEU A 181 1.85 5.80 -7.40
N PRO A 182 0.71 6.19 -7.98
CA PRO A 182 0.67 6.63 -9.37
C PRO A 182 1.59 7.83 -9.64
N GLN A 183 1.63 8.80 -8.71
CA GLN A 183 2.49 9.97 -8.85
C GLN A 183 3.98 9.61 -8.82
N MET A 184 4.38 8.68 -7.94
CA MET A 184 5.75 8.16 -7.89
C MET A 184 6.14 7.42 -9.18
N LEU A 185 5.17 6.87 -9.89
CA LEU A 185 5.37 6.15 -11.15
C LEU A 185 5.18 7.03 -12.39
N GLY A 186 5.17 8.35 -12.20
CA GLY A 186 5.15 9.31 -13.31
C GLY A 186 3.79 9.40 -14.02
N ALA A 187 2.68 9.23 -13.31
CA ALA A 187 1.33 9.35 -13.86
C ALA A 187 1.13 10.67 -14.63
N ASN A 188 0.22 10.64 -15.62
CA ASN A 188 -0.14 11.78 -16.47
C ASN A 188 1.02 12.34 -17.31
N GLY A 189 1.90 11.47 -17.81
CA GLY A 189 3.02 11.82 -18.65
C GLY A 189 4.15 12.57 -17.94
N GLN A 190 4.14 12.61 -16.62
CA GLN A 190 5.25 13.20 -15.86
C GLN A 190 6.39 12.20 -15.76
N THR A 191 7.63 12.71 -15.87
CA THR A 191 8.80 11.90 -15.59
C THR A 191 9.23 12.13 -14.15
N ARG A 192 9.43 11.03 -13.42
CA ARG A 192 10.04 11.01 -12.09
C ARG A 192 11.45 10.45 -12.18
N ASN A 193 12.40 11.15 -11.58
CA ASN A 193 13.79 10.76 -11.56
C ASN A 193 14.20 10.38 -10.14
N TYR A 194 14.60 9.13 -9.95
CA TYR A 194 15.07 8.63 -8.68
C TYR A 194 16.55 8.31 -8.77
N LEU A 195 17.33 8.89 -7.87
CA LEU A 195 18.73 8.54 -7.72
C LEU A 195 18.85 7.28 -6.87
N VAL A 196 19.35 6.21 -7.44
CA VAL A 196 19.70 5.00 -6.71
C VAL A 196 21.10 5.17 -6.16
N TYR A 197 21.24 5.01 -4.84
CA TYR A 197 22.48 5.11 -4.11
C TYR A 197 22.84 3.73 -3.55
N ALA A 198 23.80 3.07 -4.18
CA ALA A 198 24.22 1.72 -3.83
C ALA A 198 25.31 1.73 -2.77
N MET A 199 25.03 1.08 -1.65
CA MET A 199 25.89 1.04 -0.47
C MET A 199 26.56 -0.32 -0.32
N ASN A 200 27.81 -0.32 0.15
CA ASN A 200 28.54 -1.51 0.55
C ASN A 200 28.51 -1.67 2.08
N ASN A 201 27.77 -2.68 2.56
CA ASN A 201 27.62 -2.95 4.01
C ASN A 201 28.88 -3.50 4.66
N VAL A 202 29.89 -3.96 3.92
CA VAL A 202 31.17 -4.42 4.50
C VAL A 202 31.91 -3.25 5.12
N GLU A 203 31.78 -2.07 4.53
CA GLU A 203 32.25 -0.83 5.13
C GLU A 203 31.17 -0.25 6.04
N ILE A 204 31.16 -0.71 7.30
CA ILE A 204 30.11 -0.38 8.28
C ILE A 204 30.05 1.14 8.50
N ARG A 205 28.88 1.72 8.28
CA ARG A 205 28.54 3.11 8.58
C ARG A 205 27.17 3.19 9.24
N ALA A 206 26.89 4.31 9.91
CA ALA A 206 25.67 4.47 10.69
C ALA A 206 24.39 4.33 9.84
N CYS A 207 24.43 4.65 8.55
CA CYS A 207 23.29 4.58 7.63
C CYS A 207 23.42 3.46 6.59
N GLY A 208 23.99 2.32 6.95
CA GLY A 208 23.98 1.11 6.12
C GLY A 208 25.33 0.69 5.59
N GLY A 209 26.09 1.55 4.91
CA GLY A 209 27.38 1.21 4.34
C GLY A 209 28.03 2.36 3.59
N PHE A 210 29.19 2.11 2.98
CA PHE A 210 29.86 3.07 2.10
C PHE A 210 29.09 3.22 0.80
N GLY A 211 28.83 4.48 0.35
CA GLY A 211 28.27 4.74 -0.98
C GLY A 211 29.28 4.42 -2.07
N GLY A 212 29.10 3.30 -2.74
CA GLY A 212 30.01 2.83 -3.78
C GLY A 212 29.67 3.39 -5.15
N SER A 213 28.42 3.27 -5.57
CA SER A 213 27.95 3.74 -6.87
C SER A 213 26.56 4.38 -6.82
N GLN A 214 26.22 5.12 -7.84
CA GLN A 214 24.93 5.78 -7.98
C GLN A 214 24.51 5.85 -9.46
N GLY A 215 23.20 5.86 -9.70
CA GLY A 215 22.63 5.93 -11.03
C GLY A 215 21.17 6.36 -11.00
N LEU A 216 20.65 6.84 -12.12
CA LEU A 216 19.26 7.28 -12.21
C LEU A 216 18.34 6.15 -12.66
N ILE A 217 17.18 6.09 -12.03
CA ILE A 217 15.99 5.44 -12.58
C ILE A 217 14.99 6.54 -12.92
N SER A 218 14.60 6.62 -14.18
CA SER A 218 13.53 7.51 -14.63
C SER A 218 12.27 6.70 -14.91
N VAL A 219 11.12 7.19 -14.43
CA VAL A 219 9.83 6.54 -14.60
C VAL A 219 8.85 7.52 -15.23
N THR A 220 8.21 7.12 -16.34
CA THR A 220 7.18 7.90 -17.02
C THR A 220 5.99 6.98 -17.33
N ASP A 221 4.80 7.28 -16.82
CA ASP A 221 3.61 6.44 -16.96
C ASP A 221 3.88 4.95 -16.67
N GLY A 222 4.71 4.68 -15.65
CA GLY A 222 5.09 3.33 -15.23
C GLY A 222 6.19 2.67 -16.06
N GLN A 223 6.63 3.28 -17.13
CA GLN A 223 7.76 2.80 -17.92
C GLN A 223 9.06 3.25 -17.27
N MET A 224 9.89 2.29 -16.85
CA MET A 224 11.16 2.55 -16.21
C MET A 224 12.30 2.50 -17.21
N SER A 225 13.25 3.44 -17.07
CA SER A 225 14.55 3.40 -17.73
C SER A 225 15.65 3.52 -16.68
N ILE A 226 16.69 2.70 -16.80
CA ILE A 226 17.82 2.67 -15.87
C ILE A 226 19.00 3.31 -16.61
N GLY A 227 19.56 4.37 -16.02
CA GLY A 227 20.74 5.04 -16.52
C GLY A 227 22.04 4.31 -16.14
N GLU A 228 23.15 4.83 -16.58
CA GLU A 228 24.48 4.35 -16.21
C GLU A 228 24.73 4.61 -14.71
N PHE A 229 25.34 3.63 -14.04
CA PHE A 229 25.80 3.78 -12.68
C PHE A 229 27.25 4.27 -12.68
N VAL A 230 27.54 5.27 -11.83
CA VAL A 230 28.85 5.91 -11.71
C VAL A 230 29.34 5.81 -10.26
N PRO A 231 30.67 5.77 -10.04
CA PRO A 231 31.22 5.75 -8.68
C PRO A 231 30.83 6.98 -7.87
N CYS A 232 30.58 6.81 -6.56
CA CYS A 232 30.27 7.89 -5.62
C CYS A 232 31.49 8.62 -5.06
N ILE A 233 32.70 8.36 -5.57
CA ILE A 233 33.96 8.86 -5.02
C ILE A 233 34.29 10.30 -5.47
N ALA A 234 33.57 10.83 -6.42
CA ALA A 234 33.83 12.18 -6.95
C ALA A 234 33.56 13.25 -5.88
N ARG A 235 34.52 14.17 -5.73
CA ARG A 235 34.31 15.40 -5.00
C ARG A 235 33.46 16.35 -5.84
N SER A 236 32.50 17.05 -5.19
CA SER A 236 31.69 18.06 -5.89
C SER A 236 32.59 19.09 -6.59
N LYS A 237 32.33 19.37 -7.86
CA LYS A 237 33.08 20.33 -8.69
C LYS A 237 32.92 21.77 -8.20
N ASP A 238 31.72 22.09 -7.75
CA ASP A 238 31.35 23.45 -7.34
C ASP A 238 31.63 23.75 -5.84
N GLY A 239 32.32 22.82 -5.17
CA GLY A 239 32.59 22.91 -3.75
C GLY A 239 31.50 22.30 -2.86
N ALA A 240 31.49 22.61 -1.58
CA ALA A 240 30.49 22.08 -0.64
C ALA A 240 29.10 22.58 -0.98
N VAL A 241 28.12 21.67 -0.95
CA VAL A 241 26.71 22.07 -0.93
C VAL A 241 26.34 22.60 0.44
N GLU A 242 25.26 23.38 0.52
CA GLU A 242 24.77 23.90 1.78
C GLU A 242 24.46 22.75 2.76
N SER A 243 24.89 22.88 4.01
CA SER A 243 24.61 21.86 5.04
C SER A 243 23.12 21.79 5.32
N VAL A 244 22.60 20.56 5.37
CA VAL A 244 21.20 20.30 5.75
C VAL A 244 21.03 20.39 7.28
N ASP A 245 22.11 20.17 8.03
CA ASP A 245 22.09 20.15 9.50
C ASP A 245 23.46 20.52 10.09
N GLU A 246 23.50 21.60 10.88
CA GLU A 246 24.72 22.07 11.53
C GLU A 246 25.27 21.09 12.57
N GLU A 247 24.41 20.27 13.20
CA GLU A 247 24.86 19.27 14.17
C GLU A 247 25.62 18.14 13.46
N ASP A 248 25.11 17.67 12.32
CA ASP A 248 25.79 16.68 11.49
C ASP A 248 27.15 17.21 11.00
N GLU A 249 27.22 18.47 10.59
CA GLU A 249 28.46 19.09 10.16
C GLU A 249 29.48 19.20 11.33
N THR A 250 29.00 19.51 12.52
CA THR A 250 29.83 19.56 13.72
C THR A 250 30.34 18.17 14.10
N LEU A 251 29.56 17.12 13.95
CA LEU A 251 29.91 15.75 14.34
C LEU A 251 30.78 15.04 13.29
N PHE A 252 30.46 15.23 11.98
CA PHE A 252 31.06 14.47 10.89
C PHE A 252 31.94 15.32 9.96
N GLY A 253 32.04 16.63 10.23
CA GLY A 253 32.76 17.59 9.39
C GLY A 253 32.07 17.87 8.07
N ASP A 254 32.72 18.63 7.20
CA ASP A 254 32.23 19.03 5.88
C ASP A 254 32.26 17.92 4.83
N HIS A 255 32.75 16.74 5.20
CA HIS A 255 32.94 15.63 4.26
C HIS A 255 31.63 15.22 3.57
N SER A 256 30.51 15.18 4.32
CA SER A 256 29.20 14.87 3.78
C SER A 256 28.68 15.91 2.78
N ASN A 257 29.15 17.16 2.87
CA ASN A 257 28.78 18.25 1.97
C ASN A 257 29.67 18.32 0.72
N LEU A 258 30.82 17.63 0.72
CA LEU A 258 31.80 17.65 -0.37
C LEU A 258 31.83 16.36 -1.19
N TYR A 259 31.55 15.23 -0.57
CA TYR A 259 31.68 13.91 -1.21
C TYR A 259 30.38 13.14 -1.14
N ILE A 260 29.95 12.64 -2.27
CA ILE A 260 28.71 11.84 -2.36
C ILE A 260 28.83 10.59 -1.48
N SER A 261 29.98 9.91 -1.50
CA SER A 261 30.27 8.74 -0.66
C SER A 261 30.25 9.00 0.85
N GLY A 262 30.35 10.27 1.27
CA GLY A 262 30.31 10.68 2.67
C GLY A 262 28.92 10.66 3.31
N ASN A 263 27.87 10.45 2.56
CA ASN A 263 26.49 10.65 3.02
C ASN A 263 25.86 9.44 3.71
N THR A 264 26.64 8.67 4.46
CA THR A 264 26.17 7.56 5.29
C THR A 264 26.76 7.56 6.69
N TYR A 265 27.45 8.65 7.08
CA TYR A 265 27.97 8.81 8.44
C TYR A 265 26.85 9.10 9.45
N SER A 266 25.91 9.98 9.12
CA SER A 266 24.73 10.22 9.96
C SER A 266 23.75 9.04 9.82
N PRO A 267 23.08 8.61 10.91
CA PRO A 267 22.05 7.58 10.85
C PRO A 267 20.73 8.06 10.22
N ASP A 268 20.58 9.36 9.96
CA ASP A 268 19.36 9.98 9.42
C ASP A 268 19.36 9.93 7.87
N TRP A 269 18.75 8.88 7.31
CA TRP A 269 18.66 8.73 5.86
C TRP A 269 17.91 9.88 5.16
N PRO A 270 16.78 10.40 5.65
CA PRO A 270 16.14 11.57 5.06
C PRO A 270 17.08 12.77 4.88
N ARG A 271 17.92 13.08 5.84
CA ARG A 271 18.92 14.14 5.74
C ARG A 271 20.05 13.80 4.75
N ASN A 272 20.57 12.59 4.84
CA ASN A 272 21.60 12.10 3.94
C ASN A 272 21.13 12.14 2.49
N SER A 273 19.89 11.70 2.21
CA SER A 273 19.31 11.70 0.87
C SER A 273 19.16 13.11 0.28
N GLN A 274 18.84 14.11 1.10
CA GLN A 274 18.79 15.52 0.66
C GLN A 274 20.18 16.01 0.22
N ARG A 275 21.26 15.69 0.97
CA ARG A 275 22.63 16.02 0.59
C ARG A 275 23.06 15.28 -0.68
N VAL A 276 22.77 13.99 -0.77
CA VAL A 276 23.06 13.19 -1.97
C VAL A 276 22.37 13.79 -3.20
N ALA A 277 21.12 14.19 -3.09
CA ALA A 277 20.39 14.86 -4.18
C ALA A 277 21.03 16.22 -4.55
N ALA A 278 21.43 17.02 -3.55
CA ALA A 278 22.09 18.31 -3.78
C ALA A 278 23.45 18.16 -4.43
N LEU A 279 24.25 17.19 -4.03
CA LEU A 279 25.56 16.86 -4.63
C LEU A 279 25.39 16.33 -6.05
N TRP A 280 24.39 15.48 -6.31
CA TRP A 280 24.07 15.04 -7.67
C TRP A 280 23.71 16.22 -8.56
N LYS A 281 22.87 17.13 -8.09
CA LYS A 281 22.50 18.33 -8.85
C LYS A 281 23.70 19.23 -9.14
N SER A 282 24.59 19.42 -8.14
CA SER A 282 25.82 20.19 -8.33
C SER A 282 26.74 19.56 -9.37
N GLU A 283 26.87 18.24 -9.36
CA GLU A 283 27.80 17.52 -10.24
C GLU A 283 27.24 17.33 -11.66
N TYR A 284 25.94 16.98 -11.78
CA TYR A 284 25.32 16.58 -13.04
C TYR A 284 24.29 17.59 -13.57
N GLY A 285 23.96 18.64 -12.81
CA GLY A 285 23.01 19.67 -13.18
C GLY A 285 21.54 19.21 -13.23
N GLN A 286 21.23 18.04 -12.65
CA GLN A 286 19.90 17.41 -12.72
C GLN A 286 19.27 17.29 -11.35
N ASP A 287 18.02 17.76 -11.23
CA ASP A 287 17.19 17.53 -10.04
C ASP A 287 16.65 16.08 -10.02
N VAL A 288 16.46 15.55 -8.82
CA VAL A 288 15.83 14.25 -8.59
C VAL A 288 14.62 14.36 -7.68
N ASP A 289 13.62 13.53 -7.90
CA ASP A 289 12.37 13.49 -7.09
C ASP A 289 12.56 12.70 -5.79
N GLY A 290 13.59 11.88 -5.71
CA GLY A 290 13.92 11.10 -4.51
C GLY A 290 15.24 10.36 -4.64
N VAL A 291 15.73 9.85 -3.49
CA VAL A 291 16.94 9.02 -3.43
C VAL A 291 16.57 7.67 -2.80
N ILE A 292 16.95 6.60 -3.47
CA ILE A 292 16.68 5.22 -3.05
C ILE A 292 18.01 4.60 -2.62
N GLY A 293 18.18 4.34 -1.32
CA GLY A 293 19.33 3.59 -0.81
C GLY A 293 19.11 2.09 -1.00
N ILE A 294 20.08 1.43 -1.62
CA ILE A 294 20.10 -0.04 -1.78
C ILE A 294 21.41 -0.61 -1.29
N ASP A 295 21.44 -1.90 -1.01
CA ASP A 295 22.64 -2.63 -0.64
C ASP A 295 22.64 -4.06 -1.20
N PRO A 296 23.75 -4.82 -1.13
CA PRO A 296 23.82 -6.19 -1.64
C PRO A 296 22.83 -7.16 -0.97
N VAL A 297 22.40 -6.89 0.27
CA VAL A 297 21.39 -7.70 0.95
C VAL A 297 20.02 -7.46 0.32
N PHE A 298 19.67 -6.20 0.04
CA PHE A 298 18.46 -5.87 -0.72
C PHE A 298 18.46 -6.55 -2.09
N LEU A 299 19.59 -6.48 -2.83
CA LEU A 299 19.71 -7.16 -4.14
C LEU A 299 19.54 -8.68 -4.01
N GLN A 300 20.04 -9.28 -2.95
CA GLN A 300 19.83 -10.71 -2.70
C GLN A 300 18.34 -11.06 -2.54
N TYR A 301 17.59 -10.28 -1.78
CA TYR A 301 16.14 -10.45 -1.65
C TYR A 301 15.42 -10.24 -2.99
N LEU A 302 15.81 -9.22 -3.74
CA LEU A 302 15.23 -8.93 -5.05
C LEU A 302 15.48 -10.09 -6.03
N LEU A 303 16.70 -10.61 -6.13
CA LEU A 303 17.04 -11.76 -6.97
C LEU A 303 16.30 -13.04 -6.56
N GLY A 304 15.97 -13.18 -5.27
CA GLY A 304 15.10 -14.26 -4.80
C GLY A 304 13.68 -14.24 -5.38
N LEU A 305 13.23 -13.06 -5.82
CA LEU A 305 11.89 -12.86 -6.43
C LEU A 305 11.93 -12.90 -7.96
N VAL A 306 12.96 -12.28 -8.56
CA VAL A 306 13.00 -12.05 -10.02
C VAL A 306 13.88 -13.06 -10.77
N GLY A 307 14.67 -13.86 -10.06
CA GLY A 307 15.58 -14.85 -10.63
C GLY A 307 17.05 -14.42 -10.56
N ASN A 308 17.92 -15.16 -11.23
CA ASN A 308 19.37 -14.97 -11.19
C ASN A 308 19.89 -14.06 -12.31
N VAL A 309 21.09 -13.54 -12.12
CA VAL A 309 21.90 -12.86 -13.14
C VAL A 309 23.27 -13.52 -13.24
N SER A 310 23.94 -13.40 -14.38
CA SER A 310 25.30 -13.89 -14.56
C SER A 310 26.27 -12.72 -14.72
N LEU A 311 27.36 -12.74 -13.96
CA LEU A 311 28.46 -11.80 -14.14
C LEU A 311 29.26 -12.12 -15.42
N PRO A 312 30.12 -11.19 -15.90
CA PRO A 312 30.90 -11.38 -17.12
C PRO A 312 31.79 -12.64 -17.13
N ASP A 313 32.25 -13.09 -15.96
CA ASP A 313 33.05 -14.30 -15.80
C ASP A 313 32.23 -15.60 -15.77
N GLY A 314 30.88 -15.50 -15.85
CA GLY A 314 29.96 -16.61 -15.76
C GLY A 314 29.53 -16.97 -14.34
N THR A 315 29.97 -16.24 -13.32
CA THR A 315 29.48 -16.43 -11.95
C THR A 315 27.99 -16.11 -11.88
N VAL A 316 27.20 -17.08 -11.38
CA VAL A 316 25.75 -16.89 -11.19
C VAL A 316 25.49 -16.26 -9.83
N VAL A 317 24.78 -15.13 -9.85
CA VAL A 317 24.35 -14.39 -8.66
C VAL A 317 22.83 -14.51 -8.51
N ASP A 318 22.39 -14.92 -7.32
CA ASP A 318 20.98 -15.23 -7.05
C ASP A 318 20.55 -14.82 -5.64
N GLY A 319 19.30 -15.13 -5.28
CA GLY A 319 18.71 -14.83 -3.98
C GLY A 319 19.37 -15.52 -2.77
N THR A 320 20.38 -16.37 -2.98
CA THR A 320 21.08 -17.09 -1.89
C THR A 320 22.53 -16.64 -1.71
N ASN A 321 23.14 -16.03 -2.72
CA ASN A 321 24.58 -15.75 -2.72
C ASN A 321 24.96 -14.29 -3.06
N ALA A 322 24.03 -13.45 -3.53
CA ALA A 322 24.36 -12.11 -4.02
C ALA A 322 25.13 -11.27 -3.01
N ALA A 323 24.72 -11.27 -1.75
CA ALA A 323 25.42 -10.53 -0.71
C ALA A 323 26.87 -11.02 -0.54
N LYS A 324 27.10 -12.33 -0.52
CA LYS A 324 28.44 -12.91 -0.42
C LYS A 324 29.29 -12.57 -1.65
N VAL A 325 28.75 -12.76 -2.84
CA VAL A 325 29.48 -12.50 -4.10
C VAL A 325 29.89 -11.03 -4.18
N LEU A 326 28.95 -10.09 -3.99
CA LEU A 326 29.18 -8.66 -4.15
C LEU A 326 30.00 -8.03 -3.01
N MET A 327 29.94 -8.58 -1.78
CA MET A 327 30.64 -8.03 -0.63
C MET A 327 32.00 -8.71 -0.34
N HIS A 328 32.27 -9.87 -0.94
CA HIS A 328 33.47 -10.64 -0.66
C HIS A 328 34.12 -11.20 -1.92
N ASP A 329 33.39 -12.03 -2.71
CA ASP A 329 34.03 -12.84 -3.76
C ASP A 329 34.56 -11.97 -4.91
N VAL A 330 33.87 -10.88 -5.26
CA VAL A 330 34.32 -9.91 -6.26
C VAL A 330 35.67 -9.31 -5.86
N TYR A 331 35.82 -8.83 -4.64
CA TYR A 331 37.08 -8.24 -4.15
C TYR A 331 38.21 -9.25 -4.02
N TRP A 332 37.88 -10.54 -3.87
CA TRP A 332 38.89 -11.61 -3.77
C TRP A 332 39.32 -12.13 -5.13
N ASN A 333 38.42 -12.19 -6.08
CA ASN A 333 38.64 -12.85 -7.36
C ASN A 333 39.09 -11.90 -8.49
N TYR A 334 38.86 -10.60 -8.32
CA TYR A 334 39.21 -9.57 -9.33
C TYR A 334 40.27 -8.60 -8.80
N PRO A 335 41.16 -8.08 -9.69
CA PRO A 335 42.04 -6.95 -9.34
C PRO A 335 41.21 -5.73 -8.89
N VAL A 336 41.81 -4.91 -8.02
CA VAL A 336 41.12 -3.72 -7.46
C VAL A 336 40.58 -2.78 -8.57
N GLU A 337 41.33 -2.65 -9.66
CA GLU A 337 40.95 -1.78 -10.79
C GLU A 337 39.74 -2.32 -11.59
N GLU A 338 39.46 -3.62 -11.49
CA GLU A 338 38.35 -4.28 -12.19
C GLU A 338 37.13 -4.49 -11.28
N SER A 339 37.33 -4.57 -9.96
CA SER A 339 36.27 -4.87 -9.00
C SER A 339 35.21 -3.77 -8.89
N ASP A 340 35.58 -2.52 -9.16
CA ASP A 340 34.67 -1.37 -9.09
C ASP A 340 33.74 -1.26 -10.33
N GLY A 341 33.98 -2.05 -11.38
CA GLY A 341 33.22 -2.08 -12.62
C GLY A 341 32.29 -3.29 -12.76
N ILE A 342 32.22 -4.17 -11.76
CA ILE A 342 31.37 -5.35 -11.71
C ILE A 342 30.14 -5.07 -10.85
#